data_d2e7add71717ab43b2c94096600d16cf
#
_entry.id   d2e7add71717ab43b2c94096600d16cf
#
_cell.length_a   1.000
_cell.length_b   1.000
_cell.length_c   1.000
_cell.angle_alpha   90.00
_cell.angle_beta   90.00
_cell.angle_gamma   90.00
#
_symmetry.space_group_name_H-M   'P 1'
#
loop_
_entity.id
_entity.type
_entity.pdbx_description
1 polymer ?
#
loop_
_entity_poly.entity_id
_entity_poly.type
_entity_poly.pdbx_seq_one_letter_code
_entity_poly.pdbx_strand_id
1 'polypeptide(L)'
;MEIENKNLVSGVIVIDKPIGMTSHDVVQIVRKGTNIRRAGHTGTLDPRASGVLVVLVGPAVRLSEYVSASDKRYQAVIQLGTTTDTYDADGRVLSTTSVDISEKQFNDVLQSFVGEIEQVPPPYSSIKVKGRHAYDMARNGEEVELEPRTIHVFNLDLLDIYRVSQVN
;
A
#
# COMPACT_ATOMS: atom_id res chain seq x y z
N MET A 1 -18.18 -38.09 -20.65
CA MET A 1 -18.28 -36.65 -20.36
C MET A 1 -17.40 -36.40 -19.14
N GLU A 2 -16.11 -36.17 -19.38
CA GLU A 2 -15.17 -35.86 -18.30
C GLU A 2 -15.55 -34.50 -17.74
N ILE A 3 -16.02 -34.47 -16.51
CA ILE A 3 -16.15 -33.24 -15.74
C ILE A 3 -14.72 -32.84 -15.38
N GLU A 4 -14.07 -32.04 -16.22
CA GLU A 4 -12.81 -31.37 -15.86
C GLU A 4 -13.06 -30.60 -14.55
N ASN A 5 -12.51 -31.11 -13.49
CA ASN A 5 -12.66 -30.60 -12.13
C ASN A 5 -11.80 -29.33 -11.99
N LYS A 6 -12.14 -28.26 -12.72
CA LYS A 6 -11.49 -26.94 -12.71
C LYS A 6 -11.43 -26.29 -11.31
N ASN A 7 -12.10 -26.90 -10.32
CA ASN A 7 -12.15 -26.42 -8.93
C ASN A 7 -11.03 -26.94 -8.03
N LEU A 8 -10.13 -27.82 -8.53
CA LEU A 8 -9.05 -28.43 -7.73
C LEU A 8 -7.75 -27.62 -7.74
N VAL A 9 -7.59 -26.66 -8.65
CA VAL A 9 -6.38 -25.84 -8.66
C VAL A 9 -6.44 -24.81 -7.55
N SER A 10 -5.54 -24.94 -6.60
CA SER A 10 -5.39 -24.07 -5.45
C SER A 10 -3.93 -23.72 -5.27
N GLY A 11 -3.61 -22.49 -5.06
CA GLY A 11 -2.21 -22.10 -4.91
C GLY A 11 -1.99 -20.62 -4.62
N VAL A 12 -0.70 -20.31 -4.56
CA VAL A 12 -0.18 -18.96 -4.34
C VAL A 12 0.68 -18.58 -5.55
N ILE A 13 0.48 -17.38 -6.06
CA ILE A 13 1.30 -16.80 -7.12
C ILE A 13 1.93 -15.53 -6.55
N VAL A 14 3.25 -15.46 -6.59
CA VAL A 14 3.99 -14.25 -6.20
C VAL A 14 4.35 -13.48 -7.46
N ILE A 15 3.93 -12.23 -7.55
CA ILE A 15 4.06 -11.40 -8.74
C ILE A 15 4.82 -10.14 -8.35
N ASP A 16 5.81 -9.77 -9.16
CA ASP A 16 6.39 -8.42 -9.14
C ASP A 16 5.44 -7.48 -9.89
N LYS A 17 4.62 -6.74 -9.14
CA LYS A 17 3.65 -5.82 -9.73
C LYS A 17 4.38 -4.63 -10.34
N PRO A 18 4.22 -4.36 -11.64
CA PRO A 18 4.80 -3.17 -12.25
C PRO A 18 4.07 -1.88 -11.80
N ILE A 19 4.74 -0.76 -11.98
CA ILE A 19 4.14 0.58 -11.87
C ILE A 19 3.07 0.75 -12.95
N GLY A 20 2.03 1.54 -12.65
CA GLY A 20 0.96 1.90 -13.58
C GLY A 20 -0.25 0.96 -13.57
N MET A 21 -0.18 -0.15 -12.81
CA MET A 21 -1.29 -1.09 -12.66
C MET A 21 -1.79 -1.12 -11.21
N THR A 22 -3.11 -1.29 -11.05
CA THR A 22 -3.68 -1.59 -9.74
C THR A 22 -3.46 -3.05 -9.35
N SER A 23 -3.50 -3.35 -8.05
CA SER A 23 -3.48 -4.75 -7.57
C SER A 23 -4.65 -5.57 -8.14
N HIS A 24 -5.79 -4.93 -8.40
CA HIS A 24 -6.96 -5.57 -9.02
C HIS A 24 -6.72 -5.96 -10.48
N ASP A 25 -6.04 -5.10 -11.27
CA ASP A 25 -5.70 -5.40 -12.67
C ASP A 25 -4.84 -6.65 -12.77
N VAL A 26 -3.87 -6.79 -11.86
CA VAL A 26 -3.02 -7.99 -11.77
C VAL A 26 -3.87 -9.24 -11.48
N VAL A 27 -4.82 -9.15 -10.54
CA VAL A 27 -5.74 -10.27 -10.27
C VAL A 27 -6.58 -10.62 -11.51
N GLN A 28 -7.02 -9.63 -12.29
CA GLN A 28 -7.76 -9.89 -13.54
C GLN A 28 -6.89 -10.61 -14.59
N ILE A 29 -5.63 -10.23 -14.72
CA ILE A 29 -4.67 -10.92 -15.60
C ILE A 29 -4.49 -12.38 -15.16
N VAL A 30 -4.32 -12.62 -13.85
CA VAL A 30 -4.21 -13.98 -13.30
C VAL A 30 -5.47 -14.79 -13.58
N ARG A 31 -6.66 -14.23 -13.35
CA ARG A 31 -7.93 -14.90 -13.65
C ARG A 31 -8.04 -15.30 -15.11
N LYS A 32 -7.67 -14.39 -16.02
CA LYS A 32 -7.70 -14.63 -17.46
C LYS A 32 -6.67 -15.69 -17.88
N GLY A 33 -5.42 -15.58 -17.41
CA GLY A 33 -4.33 -16.49 -17.77
C GLY A 33 -4.51 -17.91 -17.22
N THR A 34 -5.07 -18.04 -16.02
CA THR A 34 -5.31 -19.36 -15.37
C THR A 34 -6.69 -19.95 -15.67
N ASN A 35 -7.61 -19.15 -16.19
CA ASN A 35 -9.03 -19.49 -16.33
C ASN A 35 -9.68 -19.85 -14.96
N ILE A 36 -9.15 -19.33 -13.84
CA ILE A 36 -9.67 -19.52 -12.49
C ILE A 36 -10.34 -18.23 -12.03
N ARG A 37 -11.65 -18.22 -11.91
CA ARG A 37 -12.42 -17.03 -11.48
C ARG A 37 -12.13 -16.63 -10.04
N ARG A 38 -11.93 -17.61 -9.16
CA ARG A 38 -11.66 -17.38 -7.76
C ARG A 38 -10.19 -17.05 -7.55
N ALA A 39 -9.85 -15.76 -7.56
CA ALA A 39 -8.52 -15.26 -7.26
C ALA A 39 -8.63 -13.90 -6.55
N GLY A 40 -7.66 -13.60 -5.67
CA GLY A 40 -7.58 -12.35 -4.94
C GLY A 40 -6.17 -12.11 -4.42
N HIS A 41 -5.81 -10.86 -4.20
CA HIS A 41 -4.53 -10.47 -3.60
C HIS A 41 -4.66 -10.39 -2.06
N THR A 42 -3.51 -10.46 -1.36
CA THR A 42 -3.44 -10.44 0.10
C THR A 42 -2.97 -9.10 0.66
N GLY A 43 -2.77 -8.11 -0.17
CA GLY A 43 -2.40 -6.74 0.20
C GLY A 43 -2.51 -5.83 -1.02
N THR A 44 -2.86 -4.57 -0.80
CA THR A 44 -2.96 -3.59 -1.87
C THR A 44 -1.62 -2.89 -2.06
N LEU A 45 -1.15 -2.84 -3.29
CA LEU A 45 -0.11 -1.91 -3.73
C LEU A 45 -0.75 -0.86 -4.63
N ASP A 46 -0.41 0.39 -4.38
CA ASP A 46 -0.89 1.51 -5.18
C ASP A 46 -0.38 1.44 -6.64
N PRO A 47 -1.03 2.12 -7.59
CA PRO A 47 -0.59 2.10 -8.98
C PRO A 47 0.86 2.55 -9.17
N ARG A 48 1.34 3.50 -8.37
CA ARG A 48 2.73 3.98 -8.40
C ARG A 48 3.73 3.07 -7.70
N ALA A 49 3.27 2.17 -6.85
CA ALA A 49 4.13 1.20 -6.19
C ALA A 49 4.41 0.00 -7.09
N SER A 50 5.64 -0.49 -7.08
CA SER A 50 6.02 -1.79 -7.63
C SER A 50 6.44 -2.75 -6.53
N GLY A 51 6.53 -4.04 -6.84
CA GLY A 51 7.05 -5.06 -5.93
C GLY A 51 6.10 -6.21 -5.68
N VAL A 52 6.38 -6.95 -4.62
CA VAL A 52 5.74 -8.23 -4.33
C VAL A 52 4.24 -8.09 -4.08
N LEU A 53 3.44 -8.66 -4.97
CA LEU A 53 2.01 -8.85 -4.82
C LEU A 53 1.70 -10.34 -4.74
N VAL A 54 1.18 -10.80 -3.60
CA VAL A 54 0.78 -12.19 -3.42
C VAL A 54 -0.67 -12.37 -3.87
N VAL A 55 -0.88 -13.25 -4.83
CA VAL A 55 -2.20 -13.58 -5.37
C VAL A 55 -2.52 -15.03 -5.03
N LEU A 56 -3.67 -15.24 -4.40
CA LEU A 56 -4.21 -16.55 -4.08
C LEU A 56 -5.21 -16.96 -5.14
N VAL A 57 -5.19 -18.24 -5.54
CA VAL A 57 -6.10 -18.77 -6.55
C VAL A 57 -6.85 -20.00 -6.03
N GLY A 58 -8.09 -20.18 -6.48
CA GLY A 58 -8.96 -21.27 -6.08
C GLY A 58 -9.32 -21.25 -4.59
N PRO A 59 -9.41 -22.40 -3.94
CA PRO A 59 -9.68 -22.52 -2.50
C PRO A 59 -8.71 -21.76 -1.60
N ALA A 60 -7.44 -21.55 -2.02
CA ALA A 60 -6.42 -20.82 -1.26
C ALA A 60 -6.85 -19.38 -0.91
N VAL A 61 -7.79 -18.77 -1.63
CA VAL A 61 -8.31 -17.43 -1.31
C VAL A 61 -8.85 -17.34 0.13
N ARG A 62 -9.25 -18.46 0.73
CA ARG A 62 -9.69 -18.51 2.15
C ARG A 62 -8.56 -18.23 3.14
N LEU A 63 -7.30 -18.34 2.70
CA LEU A 63 -6.13 -18.05 3.54
C LEU A 63 -5.71 -16.60 3.50
N SER A 64 -6.45 -15.74 2.78
CA SER A 64 -6.05 -14.34 2.56
C SER A 64 -5.83 -13.57 3.85
N GLU A 65 -6.66 -13.75 4.87
CA GLU A 65 -6.51 -13.07 6.17
C GLU A 65 -5.20 -13.45 6.87
N TYR A 66 -4.81 -14.71 6.85
CA TYR A 66 -3.56 -15.19 7.47
C TYR A 66 -2.33 -14.66 6.74
N VAL A 67 -2.36 -14.67 5.41
CA VAL A 67 -1.23 -14.15 4.60
C VAL A 67 -1.16 -12.62 4.68
N SER A 68 -2.30 -11.93 4.74
CA SER A 68 -2.35 -10.47 4.88
C SER A 68 -1.79 -9.98 6.22
N ALA A 69 -1.85 -10.81 7.26
CA ALA A 69 -1.33 -10.50 8.59
C ALA A 69 0.20 -10.60 8.70
N SER A 70 0.88 -11.10 7.66
CA SER A 70 2.35 -11.20 7.66
C SER A 70 3.02 -9.82 7.66
N ASP A 71 4.25 -9.78 8.18
CA ASP A 71 5.09 -8.59 8.15
C ASP A 71 5.35 -8.11 6.72
N LYS A 72 5.59 -6.82 6.57
CA LYS A 72 5.83 -6.18 5.28
C LYS A 72 7.09 -5.32 5.33
N ARG A 73 7.79 -5.28 4.21
CA ARG A 73 8.95 -4.41 4.02
C ARG A 73 8.73 -3.52 2.81
N TYR A 74 8.98 -2.23 2.99
CA TYR A 74 8.84 -1.22 1.94
C TYR A 74 10.12 -0.42 1.80
N GLN A 75 10.39 0.02 0.58
CA GLN A 75 11.34 1.10 0.32
C GLN A 75 10.54 2.28 -0.24
N ALA A 76 10.75 3.46 0.33
CA ALA A 76 10.03 4.66 -0.06
C ALA A 76 10.98 5.83 -0.26
N VAL A 77 10.59 6.76 -1.14
CA VAL A 77 11.22 8.06 -1.28
C VAL A 77 10.30 9.10 -0.65
N ILE A 78 10.81 9.83 0.33
CA ILE A 78 10.08 10.88 1.03
C ILE A 78 10.60 12.23 0.57
N GLN A 79 9.73 13.07 0.01
CA GLN A 79 10.03 14.45 -0.31
C GLN A 79 9.69 15.33 0.89
N LEU A 80 10.72 15.89 1.52
CA LEU A 80 10.53 16.82 2.63
C LEU A 80 10.13 18.22 2.14
N GLY A 81 9.43 18.95 3.01
CA GLY A 81 9.04 20.34 2.76
C GLY A 81 7.80 20.50 1.88
N THR A 82 7.14 19.41 1.46
CA THR A 82 5.91 19.45 0.66
C THR A 82 4.84 18.60 1.33
N THR A 83 3.66 19.16 1.51
CA THR A 83 2.48 18.41 1.98
C THR A 83 1.42 18.36 0.90
N THR A 84 0.74 17.21 0.79
CA THR A 84 -0.35 16.98 -0.16
C THR A 84 -1.62 16.53 0.56
N ASP A 85 -2.76 16.66 -0.08
CA ASP A 85 -4.05 16.27 0.47
C ASP A 85 -4.23 14.74 0.57
N THR A 86 -3.45 13.96 -0.19
CA THR A 86 -3.46 12.49 -0.15
C THR A 86 -2.29 11.88 0.64
N TYR A 87 -1.36 12.70 1.14
CA TYR A 87 -0.09 12.30 1.78
C TYR A 87 0.87 11.54 0.87
N ASP A 88 0.63 11.53 -0.44
CA ASP A 88 1.48 10.93 -1.46
C ASP A 88 1.77 11.91 -2.62
N ALA A 89 2.55 11.45 -3.60
CA ALA A 89 2.94 12.27 -4.74
C ALA A 89 1.85 12.48 -5.80
N ASP A 90 0.67 11.85 -5.66
CA ASP A 90 -0.47 12.02 -6.56
C ASP A 90 -1.42 13.14 -6.10
N GLY A 91 -1.27 13.56 -4.82
CA GLY A 91 -2.10 14.59 -4.23
C GLY A 91 -1.79 16.00 -4.72
N ARG A 92 -2.77 16.87 -4.54
CA ARG A 92 -2.59 18.30 -4.75
C ARG A 92 -1.72 18.88 -3.63
N VAL A 93 -0.69 19.66 -3.99
CA VAL A 93 0.16 20.34 -3.02
C VAL A 93 -0.67 21.35 -2.19
N LEU A 94 -0.64 21.19 -0.88
CA LEU A 94 -1.29 22.06 0.09
C LEU A 94 -0.33 23.13 0.62
N SER A 95 0.92 22.76 0.89
CA SER A 95 1.95 23.68 1.36
C SER A 95 3.34 23.26 0.91
N THR A 96 4.21 24.24 0.81
CA THR A 96 5.64 24.05 0.57
C THR A 96 6.44 24.90 1.56
N THR A 97 7.43 24.30 2.20
CA THR A 97 8.28 24.95 3.20
C THR A 97 9.74 24.61 2.89
N SER A 98 10.65 25.54 3.10
CA SER A 98 12.07 25.26 3.00
C SER A 98 12.50 24.25 4.07
N VAL A 99 13.37 23.35 3.69
CA VAL A 99 13.91 22.31 4.57
C VAL A 99 15.38 22.55 4.79
N ASP A 100 15.77 22.78 6.03
CA ASP A 100 17.16 22.87 6.47
C ASP A 100 17.35 21.98 7.68
N ILE A 101 17.55 20.69 7.42
CA ILE A 101 17.82 19.67 8.44
C ILE A 101 19.10 18.90 8.09
N SER A 102 19.82 18.48 9.13
CA SER A 102 20.92 17.54 8.97
C SER A 102 20.41 16.10 8.85
N GLU A 103 21.22 15.24 8.24
CA GLU A 103 20.96 13.79 8.19
C GLU A 103 20.76 13.22 9.61
N LYS A 104 21.55 13.68 10.57
CA LYS A 104 21.40 13.25 11.97
C LYS A 104 20.02 13.57 12.53
N GLN A 105 19.55 14.81 12.36
CA GLN A 105 18.21 15.20 12.83
C GLN A 105 17.11 14.39 12.15
N PHE A 106 17.25 14.13 10.85
CA PHE A 106 16.28 13.31 10.14
C PHE A 106 16.26 11.87 10.67
N ASN A 107 17.44 11.27 10.88
CA ASN A 107 17.55 9.92 11.42
C ASN A 107 17.02 9.83 12.86
N ASP A 108 17.29 10.81 13.71
CA ASP A 108 16.75 10.87 15.07
C ASP A 108 15.20 10.86 15.06
N VAL A 109 14.58 11.58 14.10
CA VAL A 109 13.12 11.57 13.92
C VAL A 109 12.64 10.20 13.41
N LEU A 110 13.32 9.57 12.45
CA LEU A 110 12.95 8.23 11.97
C LEU A 110 12.91 7.22 13.11
N GLN A 111 13.89 7.26 14.02
CA GLN A 111 13.95 6.34 15.15
C GLN A 111 12.77 6.51 16.11
N SER A 112 12.15 7.68 16.18
CA SER A 112 10.95 7.90 16.99
C SER A 112 9.70 7.17 16.48
N PHE A 113 9.73 6.69 15.25
CA PHE A 113 8.65 5.88 14.65
C PHE A 113 8.89 4.37 14.79
N VAL A 114 10.00 3.92 15.37
CA VAL A 114 10.26 2.50 15.60
C VAL A 114 9.56 2.06 16.89
N GLY A 115 8.94 0.88 16.84
CA GLY A 115 8.17 0.31 17.95
C GLY A 115 6.67 0.34 17.71
N GLU A 116 5.90 0.33 18.76
CA GLU A 116 4.45 0.44 18.73
C GLU A 116 4.04 1.91 18.63
N ILE A 117 3.28 2.25 17.60
CA ILE A 117 2.76 3.60 17.38
C ILE A 117 1.27 3.57 17.06
N GLU A 118 0.57 4.60 17.49
CA GLU A 118 -0.82 4.84 17.11
C GLU A 118 -0.86 5.58 15.77
N GLN A 119 -1.38 4.91 14.74
CA GLN A 119 -1.56 5.49 13.40
C GLN A 119 -3.01 5.81 13.14
N VAL A 120 -3.34 7.07 12.87
CA VAL A 120 -4.60 7.44 12.24
C VAL A 120 -4.44 7.17 10.74
N PRO A 121 -5.21 6.24 10.16
CA PRO A 121 -5.09 5.95 8.72
C PRO A 121 -5.49 7.18 7.89
N PRO A 122 -4.88 7.37 6.69
CA PRO A 122 -5.24 8.47 5.82
C PRO A 122 -6.67 8.29 5.26
N PRO A 123 -7.39 9.40 4.99
CA PRO A 123 -8.74 9.33 4.38
C PRO A 123 -8.75 8.59 3.04
N TYR A 124 -7.68 8.70 2.26
CA TYR A 124 -7.50 8.02 0.97
C TYR A 124 -6.97 6.59 1.15
N SER A 125 -7.61 5.80 2.02
CA SER A 125 -7.24 4.40 2.28
C SER A 125 -8.32 3.42 1.83
N SER A 126 -7.94 2.14 1.68
CA SER A 126 -8.86 1.05 1.35
C SER A 126 -9.70 0.56 2.54
N ILE A 127 -9.61 1.22 3.69
CA ILE A 127 -10.38 0.89 4.90
C ILE A 127 -11.86 1.12 4.61
N LYS A 128 -12.70 0.24 5.14
CA LYS A 128 -14.16 0.38 5.01
C LYS A 128 -14.76 1.02 6.25
N VAL A 129 -15.50 2.09 6.02
CA VAL A 129 -16.34 2.76 7.01
C VAL A 129 -17.80 2.52 6.64
N LYS A 130 -18.54 1.83 7.50
CA LYS A 130 -19.97 1.47 7.24
C LYS A 130 -20.20 0.81 5.87
N GLY A 131 -19.25 -0.04 5.45
CA GLY A 131 -19.35 -0.81 4.20
C GLY A 131 -18.87 -0.09 2.93
N ARG A 132 -18.55 1.21 2.99
CA ARG A 132 -17.97 2.01 1.90
C ARG A 132 -16.46 2.19 2.11
N HIS A 133 -15.69 2.22 1.03
CA HIS A 133 -14.27 2.51 1.17
C HIS A 133 -14.02 3.99 1.51
N ALA A 134 -13.07 4.23 2.42
CA ALA A 134 -12.72 5.58 2.85
C ALA A 134 -12.27 6.46 1.67
N TYR A 135 -11.50 5.91 0.72
CA TYR A 135 -11.07 6.65 -0.47
C TYR A 135 -12.23 7.08 -1.37
N ASP A 136 -13.33 6.29 -1.48
CA ASP A 136 -14.51 6.66 -2.26
C ASP A 136 -15.25 7.83 -1.60
N MET A 137 -15.35 7.82 -0.27
CA MET A 137 -15.97 8.88 0.50
C MET A 137 -15.14 10.19 0.39
N ALA A 138 -13.82 10.09 0.58
CA ALA A 138 -12.92 11.24 0.48
C ALA A 138 -12.93 11.88 -0.92
N ARG A 139 -12.96 11.09 -1.99
CA ARG A 139 -13.10 11.60 -3.37
C ARG A 139 -14.41 12.32 -3.62
N ASN A 140 -15.47 11.95 -2.94
CA ASN A 140 -16.76 12.60 -3.01
C ASN A 140 -16.84 13.87 -2.11
N GLY A 141 -15.72 14.24 -1.44
CA GLY A 141 -15.68 15.39 -0.55
C GLY A 141 -16.38 15.15 0.81
N GLU A 142 -16.65 13.90 1.16
CA GLU A 142 -17.20 13.52 2.45
C GLU A 142 -16.06 13.54 3.49
N GLU A 143 -16.34 14.06 4.68
CA GLU A 143 -15.41 13.96 5.81
C GLU A 143 -15.34 12.51 6.30
N VAL A 144 -14.12 11.98 6.43
CA VAL A 144 -13.89 10.60 6.83
C VAL A 144 -13.08 10.59 8.12
N GLU A 145 -13.75 10.28 9.22
CA GLU A 145 -13.10 10.02 10.49
C GLU A 145 -12.71 8.54 10.56
N LEU A 146 -11.42 8.28 10.81
CA LEU A 146 -10.86 6.94 10.97
C LEU A 146 -10.27 6.81 12.36
N GLU A 147 -10.63 5.74 13.04
CA GLU A 147 -10.08 5.43 14.36
C GLU A 147 -8.58 5.12 14.28
N PRO A 148 -7.79 5.62 15.24
CA PRO A 148 -6.40 5.22 15.39
C PRO A 148 -6.28 3.70 15.52
N ARG A 149 -5.19 3.16 15.00
CA ARG A 149 -4.86 1.75 15.17
C ARG A 149 -3.40 1.61 15.59
N THR A 150 -3.13 0.71 16.49
CA THR A 150 -1.76 0.35 16.86
C THR A 150 -1.10 -0.40 15.72
N ILE A 151 0.06 0.07 15.29
CA ILE A 151 0.93 -0.63 14.35
C ILE A 151 2.31 -0.81 14.99
N HIS A 152 3.04 -1.83 14.55
CA HIS A 152 4.39 -2.09 15.00
C HIS A 152 5.38 -1.87 13.85
N VAL A 153 6.29 -0.93 14.02
CA VAL A 153 7.40 -0.67 13.10
C VAL A 153 8.65 -1.35 13.65
N PHE A 154 9.05 -2.45 13.05
CA PHE A 154 10.20 -3.24 13.52
C PHE A 154 11.53 -2.54 13.27
N ASN A 155 11.65 -1.88 12.13
CA ASN A 155 12.86 -1.18 11.72
C ASN A 155 12.54 -0.09 10.71
N LEU A 156 13.32 1.00 10.75
CA LEU A 156 13.21 2.11 9.80
C LEU A 156 14.62 2.66 9.53
N ASP A 157 15.17 2.31 8.37
CA ASP A 157 16.51 2.67 7.97
C ASP A 157 16.51 3.82 6.96
N LEU A 158 17.34 4.83 7.17
CA LEU A 158 17.68 5.80 6.14
C LEU A 158 18.69 5.16 5.19
N LEU A 159 18.32 4.99 3.92
CA LEU A 159 19.19 4.42 2.90
C LEU A 159 20.06 5.47 2.23
N ASP A 160 19.48 6.63 1.92
CA ASP A 160 20.17 7.73 1.26
C ASP A 160 19.39 9.04 1.46
N ILE A 161 20.08 10.17 1.26
CA ILE A 161 19.50 11.51 1.31
C ILE A 161 20.01 12.35 0.13
N TYR A 162 19.08 12.88 -0.66
CA TYR A 162 19.40 13.71 -1.81
C TYR A 162 18.97 15.15 -1.55
N ARG A 163 19.85 16.09 -1.83
CA ARG A 163 19.50 17.51 -1.86
C ARG A 163 19.24 17.90 -3.31
N VAL A 164 17.99 18.19 -3.63
CA VAL A 164 17.63 18.73 -4.94
C VAL A 164 17.82 20.24 -4.89
N SER A 165 18.81 20.75 -5.62
CA SER A 165 18.93 22.20 -5.84
C SER A 165 17.67 22.66 -6.59
N GLN A 166 16.97 23.67 -6.05
CA GLN A 166 15.88 24.29 -6.81
C GLN A 166 16.47 24.83 -8.11
N VAL A 167 16.06 24.26 -9.24
CA VAL A 167 16.32 24.86 -10.53
C VAL A 167 15.35 26.03 -10.63
N ASN A 168 15.89 27.26 -10.54
CA ASN A 168 15.15 28.51 -10.75
C ASN A 168 14.57 28.57 -12.16
#